data_a8ef09986d1e26dab752a32ecd8ec1d7
#
_entry.id   a8ef09986d1e26dab752a32ecd8ec1d7
#
_cell.length_a   1.000
_cell.length_b   1.000
_cell.length_c   1.000
_cell.angle_alpha   90.00
_cell.angle_beta   90.00
_cell.angle_gamma   90.00
#
_symmetry.space_group_name_H-M   'P 1'
#
loop_
_entity.id
_entity.type
_entity.pdbx_description
1 polymer ?
#
loop_
_entity_poly.entity_id
_entity_poly.type
_entity_poly.pdbx_seq_one_letter_code
_entity_poly.pdbx_strand_id
1 'polypeptide(L)'
;AVAVVLSATGNPEIHTIELATGASVRLTRTPHAAEASPAWSPDGTKIVYVSDASGAPQLYIADVASKRSRRLTYRGSENVNPDWARNGRITYATRRGGSYQIAILDPAAGTEPDETLTSGPDHEDPSWAPDSRHIVCSRFDGPGRSSLWILDTLGDTPVRLFSNQGNWMSPDWSDK
;
A
#
# COMPACT_ATOMS: atom_id res chain seq x y z
N ALA A 1 4.05 -11.74 -14.13
CA ALA A 1 3.79 -12.44 -12.86
C ALA A 1 2.81 -11.64 -12.00
N VAL A 2 2.13 -12.30 -11.07
CA VAL A 2 1.33 -11.65 -10.01
C VAL A 2 1.99 -11.89 -8.66
N ALA A 3 1.85 -10.94 -7.75
CA ALA A 3 2.20 -11.11 -6.34
C ALA A 3 0.93 -11.44 -5.55
N VAL A 4 1.01 -12.46 -4.71
CA VAL A 4 -0.12 -12.96 -3.92
C VAL A 4 0.31 -13.30 -2.50
N VAL A 5 -0.66 -13.34 -1.59
CA VAL A 5 -0.48 -13.84 -0.23
C VAL A 5 -0.96 -15.28 -0.18
N LEU A 6 -0.10 -16.20 0.25
CA LEU A 6 -0.46 -17.61 0.42
C LEU A 6 -0.08 -18.09 1.83
N SER A 7 -0.99 -18.83 2.47
CA SER A 7 -0.79 -19.42 3.81
C SER A 7 -0.48 -20.93 3.76
N ALA A 8 0.21 -21.37 2.70
CA ALA A 8 0.49 -22.80 2.48
C ALA A 8 1.36 -23.45 3.57
N THR A 9 2.10 -22.67 4.36
CA THR A 9 3.04 -23.15 5.39
C THR A 9 2.68 -22.69 6.80
N GLY A 10 1.43 -22.25 7.03
CA GLY A 10 0.91 -21.82 8.32
C GLY A 10 0.76 -20.30 8.45
N ASN A 11 1.75 -19.53 8.06
CA ASN A 11 1.67 -18.04 8.06
C ASN A 11 1.40 -17.52 6.65
N PRO A 12 0.68 -16.37 6.52
CA PRO A 12 0.57 -15.65 5.25
C PRO A 12 1.96 -15.16 4.80
N GLU A 13 2.35 -15.50 3.58
CA GLU A 13 3.65 -15.14 3.00
C GLU A 13 3.45 -14.60 1.58
N ILE A 14 4.38 -13.77 1.13
CA ILE A 14 4.34 -13.25 -0.24
C ILE A 14 4.93 -14.29 -1.20
N HIS A 15 4.16 -14.57 -2.24
CA HIS A 15 4.53 -15.41 -3.36
C HIS A 15 4.41 -14.66 -4.67
N THR A 16 5.21 -15.00 -5.65
CA THR A 16 5.03 -14.60 -7.04
C THR A 16 4.55 -15.79 -7.85
N ILE A 17 3.59 -15.59 -8.74
CA ILE A 17 3.08 -16.62 -9.65
C ILE A 17 3.32 -16.17 -11.07
N GLU A 18 4.02 -16.98 -11.85
CA GLU A 18 4.20 -16.77 -13.28
C GLU A 18 2.92 -17.15 -14.03
N LEU A 19 2.29 -16.20 -14.71
CA LEU A 19 0.98 -16.41 -15.34
C LEU A 19 1.01 -17.43 -16.49
N ALA A 20 2.13 -17.49 -17.22
CA ALA A 20 2.24 -18.38 -18.36
C ALA A 20 2.35 -19.86 -17.96
N THR A 21 2.96 -20.14 -16.80
CA THR A 21 3.27 -21.50 -16.38
C THR A 21 2.52 -21.94 -15.11
N GLY A 22 1.95 -20.99 -14.37
CA GLY A 22 1.38 -21.22 -13.04
C GLY A 22 2.43 -21.50 -11.96
N ALA A 23 3.73 -21.38 -12.29
CA ALA A 23 4.80 -21.64 -11.33
C ALA A 23 4.78 -20.59 -10.20
N SER A 24 4.74 -21.09 -8.95
CA SER A 24 4.76 -20.25 -7.76
C SER A 24 6.14 -20.26 -7.11
N VAL A 25 6.61 -19.08 -6.76
CA VAL A 25 7.88 -18.89 -6.02
C VAL A 25 7.58 -18.13 -4.74
N ARG A 26 7.91 -18.73 -3.59
CA ARG A 26 7.84 -18.05 -2.30
C ARG A 26 8.95 -17.00 -2.20
N LEU A 27 8.55 -15.75 -1.95
CA LEU A 27 9.46 -14.62 -1.85
C LEU A 27 9.91 -14.39 -0.40
N THR A 28 8.99 -14.47 0.56
CA THR A 28 9.26 -14.20 1.98
C THR A 28 9.25 -15.49 2.80
N ARG A 29 9.95 -15.45 3.96
CA ARG A 29 10.02 -16.56 4.91
C ARG A 29 10.14 -15.98 6.32
N THR A 30 9.01 -15.63 6.92
CA THR A 30 8.96 -14.98 8.23
C THR A 30 8.16 -15.84 9.21
N PRO A 31 8.81 -16.74 9.98
CA PRO A 31 8.14 -17.83 10.72
C PRO A 31 7.07 -17.42 11.71
N HIS A 32 7.08 -16.17 12.18
CA HIS A 32 6.16 -15.67 13.22
C HIS A 32 5.50 -14.35 12.84
N ALA A 33 5.46 -14.03 11.54
CA ALA A 33 4.83 -12.83 11.05
C ALA A 33 3.78 -13.16 10.00
N ALA A 34 2.81 -12.26 9.87
CA ALA A 34 1.82 -12.26 8.80
C ALA A 34 2.18 -11.19 7.76
N GLU A 35 2.10 -11.56 6.50
CA GLU A 35 2.40 -10.66 5.39
C GLU A 35 1.17 -10.43 4.52
N ALA A 36 1.00 -9.20 4.03
CA ALA A 36 -0.19 -8.77 3.32
C ALA A 36 0.10 -7.68 2.28
N SER A 37 -0.90 -7.42 1.44
CA SER A 37 -0.96 -6.26 0.53
C SER A 37 0.31 -6.05 -0.30
N PRO A 38 0.77 -7.04 -1.10
CA PRO A 38 1.92 -6.86 -1.96
C PRO A 38 1.62 -5.93 -3.15
N ALA A 39 2.55 -5.03 -3.48
CA ALA A 39 2.52 -4.23 -4.69
C ALA A 39 3.88 -4.26 -5.40
N TRP A 40 3.85 -4.41 -6.74
CA TRP A 40 5.04 -4.46 -7.57
C TRP A 40 5.66 -3.08 -7.78
N SER A 41 7.00 -3.03 -7.79
CA SER A 41 7.71 -1.87 -8.34
C SER A 41 7.48 -1.77 -9.86
N PRO A 42 7.51 -0.54 -10.43
CA PRO A 42 7.26 -0.33 -11.86
C PRO A 42 8.21 -1.09 -12.78
N ASP A 43 9.43 -1.34 -12.32
CA ASP A 43 10.46 -2.08 -13.04
C ASP A 43 10.37 -3.61 -12.86
N GLY A 44 9.42 -4.08 -12.02
CA GLY A 44 9.21 -5.50 -11.74
C GLY A 44 10.34 -6.18 -10.94
N THR A 45 11.27 -5.41 -10.36
CA THR A 45 12.41 -5.98 -9.61
C THR A 45 12.16 -6.14 -8.12
N LYS A 46 11.19 -5.41 -7.57
CA LYS A 46 10.88 -5.37 -6.14
C LYS A 46 9.39 -5.50 -5.86
N ILE A 47 9.08 -5.89 -4.64
CA ILE A 47 7.71 -5.90 -4.09
C ILE A 47 7.74 -5.16 -2.75
N VAL A 48 6.89 -4.15 -2.58
CA VAL A 48 6.54 -3.59 -1.28
C VAL A 48 5.40 -4.42 -0.69
N TYR A 49 5.40 -4.64 0.61
CA TYR A 49 4.36 -5.40 1.29
C TYR A 49 4.26 -5.00 2.77
N VAL A 50 3.19 -5.38 3.42
CA VAL A 50 2.99 -5.22 4.86
C VAL A 50 3.49 -6.45 5.58
N SER A 51 4.17 -6.26 6.72
CA SER A 51 4.52 -7.35 7.65
C SER A 51 4.47 -6.86 9.09
N ASP A 52 3.97 -7.70 9.99
CA ASP A 52 3.96 -7.46 11.45
C ASP A 52 5.20 -8.01 12.17
N ALA A 53 6.25 -8.40 11.44
CA ALA A 53 7.51 -8.94 11.96
C ALA A 53 8.21 -8.03 12.99
N SER A 54 7.90 -6.74 13.01
CA SER A 54 8.40 -5.78 14.01
C SER A 54 7.46 -5.52 15.18
N GLY A 55 6.40 -6.33 15.33
CA GLY A 55 5.40 -6.25 16.41
C GLY A 55 4.13 -5.48 16.03
N ALA A 56 4.14 -4.77 14.90
CA ALA A 56 2.97 -4.09 14.33
C ALA A 56 3.12 -4.03 12.80
N PRO A 57 1.99 -3.88 12.05
CA PRO A 57 2.01 -3.77 10.59
C PRO A 57 2.90 -2.62 10.11
N GLN A 58 3.91 -2.93 9.31
CA GLN A 58 4.85 -1.98 8.74
C GLN A 58 5.15 -2.33 7.29
N LEU A 59 5.60 -1.35 6.50
CA LEU A 59 6.01 -1.62 5.14
C LEU A 59 7.43 -2.20 5.09
N TYR A 60 7.56 -3.24 4.30
CA TYR A 60 8.81 -3.88 3.93
C TYR A 60 8.95 -3.88 2.42
N ILE A 61 10.17 -3.95 1.94
CA ILE A 61 10.49 -4.11 0.53
C ILE A 61 11.37 -5.33 0.34
N ALA A 62 11.00 -6.19 -0.61
CA ALA A 62 11.76 -7.36 -1.02
C ALA A 62 12.32 -7.16 -2.43
N ASP A 63 13.55 -7.56 -2.64
CA ASP A 63 14.13 -7.75 -3.97
C ASP A 63 13.79 -9.15 -4.47
N VAL A 64 13.17 -9.24 -5.64
CA VAL A 64 12.61 -10.50 -6.16
C VAL A 64 13.70 -11.51 -6.51
N ALA A 65 14.82 -11.06 -7.06
CA ALA A 65 15.91 -11.93 -7.48
C ALA A 65 16.68 -12.50 -6.28
N SER A 66 17.09 -11.64 -5.36
CA SER A 66 17.88 -12.05 -4.19
C SER A 66 17.04 -12.55 -3.01
N LYS A 67 15.72 -12.29 -3.01
CA LYS A 67 14.77 -12.58 -1.91
C LYS A 67 15.16 -11.93 -0.58
N ARG A 68 15.94 -10.85 -0.63
CA ARG A 68 16.30 -10.07 0.55
C ARG A 68 15.24 -9.02 0.81
N SER A 69 14.81 -8.91 2.07
CA SER A 69 13.85 -7.93 2.53
C SER A 69 14.46 -6.94 3.53
N ARG A 70 13.94 -5.72 3.53
CA ARG A 70 14.25 -4.73 4.55
C ARG A 70 12.98 -3.94 4.90
N ARG A 71 12.89 -3.50 6.15
CA ARG A 71 11.83 -2.60 6.59
C ARG A 71 11.98 -1.22 5.94
N LEU A 72 10.86 -0.59 5.57
CA LEU A 72 10.80 0.75 4.99
C LEU A 72 10.28 1.80 5.96
N THR A 73 9.28 1.45 6.80
CA THR A 73 8.61 2.42 7.68
C THR A 73 8.93 2.18 9.15
N TYR A 74 9.13 3.27 9.89
CA TYR A 74 9.52 3.27 11.31
C TYR A 74 8.64 4.22 12.13
N ARG A 75 7.85 5.08 11.48
CA ARG A 75 6.92 6.03 12.09
C ARG A 75 5.49 5.53 11.94
N GLY A 76 4.57 6.05 12.77
CA GLY A 76 3.20 5.55 12.84
C GLY A 76 3.10 4.23 13.58
N SER A 77 1.95 3.97 14.20
CA SER A 77 1.71 2.71 14.90
C SER A 77 1.49 1.55 13.92
N GLU A 78 0.90 1.83 12.78
CA GLU A 78 0.61 0.89 11.70
C GLU A 78 0.81 1.58 10.35
N ASN A 79 1.33 0.83 9.37
CA ASN A 79 1.48 1.27 7.99
C ASN A 79 1.02 0.13 7.07
N VAL A 80 -0.01 0.40 6.25
CA VAL A 80 -0.74 -0.63 5.51
C VAL A 80 -1.08 -0.17 4.09
N ASN A 81 -1.54 -1.09 3.25
CA ASN A 81 -2.09 -0.86 1.92
C ASN A 81 -1.15 -0.02 1.02
N PRO A 82 0.11 -0.46 0.82
CA PRO A 82 1.01 0.24 -0.08
C PRO A 82 0.61 0.07 -1.54
N ASP A 83 0.77 1.14 -2.32
CA ASP A 83 0.71 1.09 -3.78
C ASP A 83 1.90 1.84 -4.38
N TRP A 84 2.42 1.37 -5.54
CA TRP A 84 3.66 1.83 -6.12
C TRP A 84 3.43 2.59 -7.43
N ALA A 85 3.75 3.89 -7.44
CA ALA A 85 3.65 4.74 -8.62
C ALA A 85 4.71 4.43 -9.68
N ARG A 86 4.41 4.76 -10.94
CA ARG A 86 5.37 4.65 -12.06
C ARG A 86 6.63 5.50 -11.86
N ASN A 87 6.55 6.60 -11.12
CA ASN A 87 7.70 7.45 -10.78
C ASN A 87 8.56 6.92 -9.62
N GLY A 88 8.26 5.74 -9.08
CA GLY A 88 9.03 5.08 -8.02
C GLY A 88 8.60 5.43 -6.60
N ARG A 89 7.65 6.34 -6.38
CA ARG A 89 7.11 6.67 -5.05
C ARG A 89 6.08 5.63 -4.61
N ILE A 90 5.96 5.44 -3.30
CA ILE A 90 4.99 4.53 -2.67
C ILE A 90 4.00 5.38 -1.88
N THR A 91 2.70 5.21 -2.15
CA THR A 91 1.64 5.69 -1.25
C THR A 91 1.23 4.58 -0.29
N TYR A 92 0.74 4.95 0.89
CA TYR A 92 0.29 3.99 1.91
C TYR A 92 -0.62 4.68 2.93
N ALA A 93 -1.38 3.90 3.68
CA ALA A 93 -2.12 4.38 4.84
C ALA A 93 -1.26 4.23 6.10
N THR A 94 -1.06 5.31 6.84
CA THR A 94 -0.30 5.36 8.11
C THR A 94 -1.21 5.76 9.25
N ARG A 95 -1.17 5.03 10.37
CA ARG A 95 -1.95 5.36 11.56
C ARG A 95 -1.17 6.30 12.47
N ARG A 96 -1.64 7.55 12.58
CA ARG A 96 -1.09 8.60 13.42
C ARG A 96 -2.20 9.27 14.22
N GLY A 97 -2.02 9.41 15.53
CA GLY A 97 -3.02 10.06 16.38
C GLY A 97 -4.38 9.35 16.45
N GLY A 98 -4.41 8.03 16.16
CA GLY A 98 -5.62 7.21 16.24
C GLY A 98 -6.38 6.99 14.93
N SER A 99 -6.09 7.78 13.87
CA SER A 99 -6.71 7.67 12.54
C SER A 99 -5.70 7.27 11.48
N TYR A 100 -6.17 6.57 10.44
CA TYR A 100 -5.38 6.31 9.24
C TYR A 100 -5.36 7.55 8.33
N GLN A 101 -4.18 7.86 7.81
CA GLN A 101 -3.97 8.98 6.89
C GLN A 101 -3.11 8.52 5.71
N ILE A 102 -3.31 9.13 4.56
CA ILE A 102 -2.52 8.80 3.36
C ILE A 102 -1.18 9.53 3.44
N ALA A 103 -0.11 8.77 3.23
CA ALA A 103 1.26 9.26 3.15
C ALA A 103 1.94 8.77 1.87
N ILE A 104 3.04 9.42 1.51
CA ILE A 104 3.90 9.03 0.40
C ILE A 104 5.33 8.93 0.90
N LEU A 105 6.06 7.91 0.48
CA LEU A 105 7.50 7.80 0.68
C LEU A 105 8.24 7.54 -0.65
N ASP A 106 9.48 7.98 -0.70
CA ASP A 106 10.43 7.58 -1.74
C ASP A 106 11.38 6.53 -1.15
N PRO A 107 11.31 5.26 -1.60
CA PRO A 107 12.15 4.19 -1.06
C PRO A 107 13.66 4.40 -1.34
N ALA A 108 14.01 5.27 -2.28
CA ALA A 108 15.39 5.64 -2.59
C ALA A 108 15.93 6.75 -1.68
N ALA A 109 15.07 7.66 -1.20
CA ALA A 109 15.47 8.75 -0.30
C ALA A 109 15.84 8.27 1.11
N GLY A 110 15.42 7.08 1.50
CA GLY A 110 15.76 6.46 2.79
C GLY A 110 15.11 7.11 4.02
N THR A 111 14.22 8.07 3.83
CA THR A 111 13.52 8.79 4.90
C THR A 111 12.01 8.73 4.68
N GLU A 112 11.28 8.57 5.78
CA GLU A 112 9.81 8.68 5.77
C GLU A 112 9.39 10.15 5.85
N PRO A 113 8.26 10.52 5.21
CA PRO A 113 7.72 11.87 5.32
C PRO A 113 7.26 12.16 6.77
N ASP A 114 7.43 13.39 7.19
CA ASP A 114 6.89 13.86 8.46
C ASP A 114 5.40 14.18 8.38
N GLU A 115 4.92 14.50 7.18
CA GLU A 115 3.55 14.92 6.91
C GLU A 115 2.76 13.87 6.14
N THR A 116 1.44 13.90 6.36
CA THR A 116 0.47 13.11 5.60
C THR A 116 -0.28 14.00 4.61
N LEU A 117 -0.77 13.43 3.51
CA LEU A 117 -1.59 14.14 2.53
C LEU A 117 -3.00 14.44 3.04
N THR A 118 -3.46 13.68 4.03
CA THR A 118 -4.81 13.80 4.59
C THR A 118 -4.76 14.02 6.09
N SER A 119 -5.90 14.46 6.64
CA SER A 119 -6.12 14.65 8.07
C SER A 119 -7.59 14.43 8.42
N GLY A 120 -7.90 14.25 9.71
CA GLY A 120 -9.28 14.08 10.19
C GLY A 120 -9.73 12.63 10.20
N PRO A 121 -10.86 12.26 9.54
CA PRO A 121 -11.37 10.89 9.50
C PRO A 121 -10.37 9.91 8.88
N ASP A 122 -10.60 8.60 9.08
CA ASP A 122 -9.76 7.58 8.46
C ASP A 122 -9.79 7.68 6.93
N HIS A 123 -8.59 7.65 6.34
CA HIS A 123 -8.36 7.53 4.91
C HIS A 123 -7.51 6.28 4.67
N GLU A 124 -8.02 5.37 3.85
CA GLU A 124 -7.40 4.06 3.61
C GLU A 124 -7.42 3.68 2.12
N ASP A 125 -6.82 2.55 1.80
CA ASP A 125 -6.78 1.94 0.46
C ASP A 125 -6.35 2.93 -0.64
N PRO A 126 -5.19 3.59 -0.52
CA PRO A 126 -4.73 4.50 -1.57
C PRO A 126 -4.28 3.73 -2.80
N SER A 127 -4.64 4.21 -3.99
CA SER A 127 -4.12 3.72 -5.27
C SER A 127 -3.68 4.89 -6.14
N TRP A 128 -2.48 4.78 -6.74
CA TRP A 128 -1.91 5.77 -7.64
C TRP A 128 -2.61 5.79 -8.99
N ALA A 129 -2.95 6.96 -9.46
CA ALA A 129 -3.28 7.14 -10.87
C ALA A 129 -2.06 6.88 -11.77
N PRO A 130 -2.26 6.46 -13.03
CA PRO A 130 -1.17 6.23 -13.98
C PRO A 130 -0.27 7.44 -14.24
N ASP A 131 -0.75 8.65 -13.95
CA ASP A 131 0.00 9.91 -14.05
C ASP A 131 1.02 10.12 -12.92
N SER A 132 1.02 9.28 -11.88
CA SER A 132 1.89 9.40 -10.70
C SER A 132 1.76 10.74 -9.96
N ARG A 133 0.64 11.42 -10.12
CA ARG A 133 0.28 12.69 -9.46
C ARG A 133 -0.94 12.53 -8.57
N HIS A 134 -1.99 11.88 -9.07
CA HIS A 134 -3.23 11.71 -8.34
C HIS A 134 -3.27 10.38 -7.60
N ILE A 135 -3.93 10.38 -6.45
CA ILE A 135 -4.19 9.18 -5.63
C ILE A 135 -5.69 9.13 -5.37
N VAL A 136 -6.32 7.99 -5.64
CA VAL A 136 -7.67 7.72 -5.14
C VAL A 136 -7.56 6.99 -3.81
N CYS A 137 -8.44 7.30 -2.87
CA CYS A 137 -8.51 6.61 -1.58
C CYS A 137 -9.93 6.51 -1.05
N SER A 138 -10.14 5.62 -0.11
CA SER A 138 -11.36 5.52 0.70
C SER A 138 -11.29 6.49 1.86
N ARG A 139 -12.39 7.16 2.19
CA ARG A 139 -12.56 7.96 3.40
C ARG A 139 -13.78 7.49 4.17
N PHE A 140 -13.60 7.27 5.46
CA PHE A 140 -14.69 6.87 6.36
C PHE A 140 -15.42 8.09 6.91
N ASP A 141 -16.68 8.25 6.49
CA ASP A 141 -17.53 9.39 6.85
C ASP A 141 -18.42 9.13 8.09
N GLY A 142 -18.22 7.98 8.75
CA GLY A 142 -18.96 7.52 9.93
C GLY A 142 -19.40 6.05 9.84
N PRO A 143 -20.12 5.51 10.83
CA PRO A 143 -20.49 4.11 10.88
C PRO A 143 -21.21 3.64 9.62
N GLY A 144 -20.63 2.66 8.92
CA GLY A 144 -21.17 2.06 7.70
C GLY A 144 -21.22 2.99 6.49
N ARG A 145 -20.49 4.09 6.50
CA ARG A 145 -20.41 5.03 5.37
C ARG A 145 -18.97 5.35 5.02
N SER A 146 -18.63 5.15 3.76
CA SER A 146 -17.37 5.56 3.18
C SER A 146 -17.59 6.22 1.81
N SER A 147 -16.64 7.03 1.40
CA SER A 147 -16.64 7.73 0.12
C SER A 147 -15.27 7.66 -0.53
N LEU A 148 -15.21 7.81 -1.85
CA LEU A 148 -13.95 7.85 -2.57
C LEU A 148 -13.53 9.29 -2.83
N TRP A 149 -12.26 9.56 -2.64
CA TRP A 149 -11.64 10.86 -2.81
C TRP A 149 -10.42 10.77 -3.70
N ILE A 150 -10.24 11.77 -4.56
CA ILE A 150 -9.00 11.99 -5.30
C ILE A 150 -8.19 13.05 -4.56
N LEU A 151 -6.95 12.70 -4.28
CA LEU A 151 -5.93 13.58 -3.72
C LEU A 151 -4.97 13.99 -4.83
N ASP A 152 -4.51 15.24 -4.80
CA ASP A 152 -3.45 15.75 -5.65
C ASP A 152 -2.17 15.92 -4.84
N THR A 153 -1.08 15.32 -5.29
CA THR A 153 0.21 15.40 -4.58
C THR A 153 0.91 16.75 -4.71
N LEU A 154 0.40 17.67 -5.53
CA LEU A 154 0.88 19.05 -5.67
C LEU A 154 0.09 20.05 -4.81
N GLY A 155 -0.91 19.59 -4.06
CA GLY A 155 -1.63 20.38 -3.07
C GLY A 155 -2.96 20.97 -3.53
N ASP A 156 -3.49 20.53 -4.68
CA ASP A 156 -4.85 20.92 -5.07
C ASP A 156 -5.89 20.34 -4.09
N THR A 157 -7.04 21.00 -4.01
CA THR A 157 -8.11 20.59 -3.09
C THR A 157 -8.60 19.18 -3.41
N PRO A 158 -8.68 18.26 -2.41
CA PRO A 158 -9.20 16.92 -2.61
C PRO A 158 -10.62 16.92 -3.18
N VAL A 159 -10.87 16.02 -4.14
CA VAL A 159 -12.15 15.91 -4.85
C VAL A 159 -12.89 14.66 -4.44
N ARG A 160 -14.12 14.81 -3.95
CA ARG A 160 -15.01 13.67 -3.73
C ARG A 160 -15.58 13.17 -5.05
N LEU A 161 -15.42 11.86 -5.35
CA LEU A 161 -15.83 11.29 -6.64
C LEU A 161 -17.35 11.16 -6.80
N PHE A 162 -18.06 10.80 -5.74
CA PHE A 162 -19.50 10.57 -5.80
C PHE A 162 -20.21 11.31 -4.67
N SER A 163 -21.33 11.96 -5.01
CA SER A 163 -22.22 12.64 -4.05
C SER A 163 -23.28 11.71 -3.47
N ASN A 164 -23.47 10.51 -4.05
CA ASN A 164 -24.53 9.58 -3.68
C ASN A 164 -24.22 8.87 -2.36
N GLN A 165 -25.27 8.53 -1.63
CA GLN A 165 -25.15 7.70 -0.45
C GLN A 165 -24.70 6.28 -0.87
N GLY A 166 -23.68 5.77 -0.22
CA GLY A 166 -23.11 4.45 -0.49
C GLY A 166 -21.95 4.15 0.44
N ASN A 167 -21.49 2.91 0.38
CA ASN A 167 -20.29 2.47 1.04
C ASN A 167 -19.29 2.12 -0.07
N TRP A 168 -18.32 3.02 -0.30
CA TRP A 168 -17.36 2.92 -1.39
C TRP A 168 -15.97 2.74 -0.80
N MET A 169 -15.31 1.62 -1.11
CA MET A 169 -14.01 1.26 -0.55
C MET A 169 -13.13 0.61 -1.60
N SER A 170 -11.83 0.53 -1.30
CA SER A 170 -10.81 -0.19 -2.06
C SER A 170 -10.79 0.16 -3.55
N PRO A 171 -10.65 1.46 -3.89
CA PRO A 171 -10.58 1.89 -5.28
C PRO A 171 -9.27 1.45 -5.93
N ASP A 172 -9.31 1.32 -7.25
CA ASP A 172 -8.13 1.11 -8.07
C ASP A 172 -8.26 1.84 -9.41
N TRP A 173 -7.13 2.18 -10.05
CA TRP A 173 -7.09 2.85 -11.33
C TRP A 173 -6.87 1.85 -12.46
N SER A 174 -7.47 2.12 -13.62
CA SER A 174 -7.13 1.40 -14.84
C SER A 174 -6.04 2.14 -15.63
N ASP A 175 -5.21 1.39 -16.33
CA ASP A 175 -4.16 1.90 -17.21
C ASP A 175 -4.66 2.45 -18.55
N LYS A 176 -5.99 2.59 -18.73
CA LYS A 176 -6.61 3.03 -19.98
C LYS A 176 -7.04 4.49 -19.93
#